data_8a249ee5ae7b6de5888895afc39d261a
#
_entry.id   8a249ee5ae7b6de5888895afc39d261a
#
_cell.length_a   1.000
_cell.length_b   1.000
_cell.length_c   1.000
_cell.angle_alpha   90.00
_cell.angle_beta   90.00
_cell.angle_gamma   90.00
#
_symmetry.space_group_name_H-M   'P 1'
#
loop_
_entity.id
_entity.type
_entity.pdbx_description
1 polymer ?
#
loop_
_entity_poly.entity_id
_entity_poly.type
_entity_poly.pdbx_seq_one_letter_code
_entity_poly.pdbx_strand_id
1 'polypeptide(L)'
;MRQFRRVLSWLFFLDGLLAGIVAALVAFFTRYLIKPPRQSLWATPADLGMDFEAVQFPAQDGVRLAGWFVPGASGKGRDGTTIVLVHGWPWNRLGEAAEDILSNVSGARPLDLLRLAYALHQDGFHLLMFDLRNHGESAAAQPVTFGKREAKDLLGALDYLGMRPDVDSNRIGTIGFSMGANAVLFALPETDRIKAAVAVQPTSPAIFTKGYARDLLGPLSLAVLPLVDWAYRLLSGISLGEIRPSSAIAHAKDTPVLFVQGDGDRWGSVSDVAQIAAAASNPSGPLIVKTNHRFGGYQYVIDNPRVATAFLEQYL
;
A
#
# COMPACT_ATOMS: atom_id res chain seq x y z
N MET A 1 2.83 -59.96 2.09
CA MET A 1 2.86 -59.20 0.82
C MET A 1 1.61 -58.32 0.59
N ARG A 2 0.37 -58.80 0.76
CA ARG A 2 -0.86 -57.99 0.53
C ARG A 2 -1.02 -56.83 1.49
N GLN A 3 -0.69 -56.96 2.78
CA GLN A 3 -0.76 -55.87 3.75
C GLN A 3 0.29 -54.78 3.46
N PHE A 4 1.52 -55.17 3.11
CA PHE A 4 2.57 -54.24 2.73
C PHE A 4 2.20 -53.38 1.50
N ARG A 5 1.61 -53.99 0.48
CA ARG A 5 1.10 -53.27 -0.70
C ARG A 5 -0.03 -52.29 -0.35
N ARG A 6 -0.92 -52.66 0.58
CA ARG A 6 -1.98 -51.74 1.07
C ARG A 6 -1.39 -50.54 1.81
N VAL A 7 -0.45 -50.75 2.72
CA VAL A 7 0.22 -49.66 3.45
C VAL A 7 0.93 -48.75 2.46
N LEU A 8 1.66 -49.28 1.50
CA LEU A 8 2.36 -48.49 0.49
C LEU A 8 1.40 -47.65 -0.36
N SER A 9 0.25 -48.25 -0.78
CA SER A 9 -0.76 -47.51 -1.55
C SER A 9 -1.43 -46.39 -0.72
N TRP A 10 -1.64 -46.59 0.58
CA TRP A 10 -2.13 -45.52 1.47
C TRP A 10 -1.10 -44.38 1.66
N LEU A 11 0.18 -44.72 1.75
CA LEU A 11 1.24 -43.69 1.83
C LEU A 11 1.28 -42.84 0.54
N PHE A 12 1.28 -43.49 -0.64
CA PHE A 12 1.22 -42.75 -1.91
C PHE A 12 -0.05 -41.89 -2.05
N PHE A 13 -1.20 -42.40 -1.58
CA PHE A 13 -2.44 -41.63 -1.58
C PHE A 13 -2.34 -40.40 -0.67
N LEU A 14 -1.80 -40.55 0.54
CA LEU A 14 -1.61 -39.46 1.49
C LEU A 14 -0.60 -38.41 0.95
N ASP A 15 0.50 -38.87 0.36
CA ASP A 15 1.50 -37.96 -0.27
C ASP A 15 0.89 -37.19 -1.44
N GLY A 16 0.10 -37.88 -2.30
CA GLY A 16 -0.62 -37.21 -3.38
C GLY A 16 -1.65 -36.20 -2.90
N LEU A 17 -2.38 -36.51 -1.83
CA LEU A 17 -3.34 -35.60 -1.21
C LEU A 17 -2.64 -34.38 -0.63
N LEU A 18 -1.55 -34.56 0.12
CA LEU A 18 -0.76 -33.48 0.69
C LEU A 18 -0.17 -32.57 -0.40
N ALA A 19 0.40 -33.17 -1.45
CA ALA A 19 0.91 -32.41 -2.59
C ALA A 19 -0.20 -31.59 -3.28
N GLY A 20 -1.40 -32.16 -3.42
CA GLY A 20 -2.58 -31.47 -3.95
C GLY A 20 -3.00 -30.27 -3.09
N ILE A 21 -3.02 -30.41 -1.77
CA ILE A 21 -3.32 -29.33 -0.83
C ILE A 21 -2.28 -28.23 -0.94
N VAL A 22 -0.99 -28.55 -0.94
CA VAL A 22 0.09 -27.57 -1.08
C VAL A 22 -0.03 -26.82 -2.41
N ALA A 23 -0.27 -27.53 -3.51
CA ALA A 23 -0.46 -26.91 -4.83
C ALA A 23 -1.66 -25.95 -4.86
N ALA A 24 -2.78 -26.33 -4.23
CA ALA A 24 -3.97 -25.48 -4.12
C ALA A 24 -3.69 -24.21 -3.29
N LEU A 25 -2.97 -24.35 -2.17
CA LEU A 25 -2.56 -23.21 -1.35
C LEU A 25 -1.62 -22.28 -2.12
N VAL A 26 -0.62 -22.83 -2.83
CA VAL A 26 0.29 -22.03 -3.66
C VAL A 26 -0.48 -21.25 -4.73
N ALA A 27 -1.38 -21.92 -5.45
CA ALA A 27 -2.19 -21.27 -6.47
C ALA A 27 -3.09 -20.17 -5.88
N PHE A 28 -3.74 -20.45 -4.74
CA PHE A 28 -4.61 -19.51 -4.05
C PHE A 28 -3.83 -18.25 -3.58
N PHE A 29 -2.73 -18.44 -2.84
CA PHE A 29 -1.96 -17.30 -2.32
C PHE A 29 -1.27 -16.51 -3.43
N THR A 30 -0.70 -17.18 -4.44
CA THR A 30 -0.12 -16.49 -5.60
C THR A 30 -1.17 -15.65 -6.32
N ARG A 31 -2.36 -16.22 -6.59
CA ARG A 31 -3.46 -15.48 -7.20
C ARG A 31 -3.90 -14.30 -6.35
N TYR A 32 -4.02 -14.48 -5.04
CA TYR A 32 -4.43 -13.43 -4.11
C TYR A 32 -3.43 -12.27 -4.06
N LEU A 33 -2.13 -12.56 -4.05
CA LEU A 33 -1.09 -11.52 -4.10
C LEU A 33 -1.11 -10.74 -5.42
N ILE A 34 -1.28 -11.44 -6.55
CA ILE A 34 -1.24 -10.84 -7.90
C ILE A 34 -2.52 -10.09 -8.23
N LYS A 35 -3.67 -10.63 -7.84
CA LYS A 35 -5.00 -10.14 -8.15
C LYS A 35 -5.90 -10.25 -6.91
N PRO A 36 -5.76 -9.32 -5.96
CA PRO A 36 -6.63 -9.30 -4.80
C PRO A 36 -8.09 -9.09 -5.19
N PRO A 37 -9.05 -9.52 -4.37
CA PRO A 37 -10.44 -9.13 -4.53
C PRO A 37 -10.55 -7.61 -4.40
N ARG A 38 -11.42 -7.02 -5.20
CA ARG A 38 -11.67 -5.58 -5.14
C ARG A 38 -12.66 -5.29 -4.02
N GLN A 39 -12.34 -4.33 -3.20
CA GLN A 39 -13.26 -3.79 -2.20
C GLN A 39 -14.14 -2.71 -2.86
N SER A 40 -15.45 -2.74 -2.61
CA SER A 40 -16.37 -1.71 -3.04
C SER A 40 -16.13 -0.42 -2.25
N LEU A 41 -16.42 0.72 -2.86
CA LEU A 41 -16.46 1.99 -2.13
C LEU A 41 -17.71 2.01 -1.25
N TRP A 42 -17.56 2.39 0.01
CA TRP A 42 -18.65 2.40 1.00
C TRP A 42 -19.12 3.80 1.37
N ALA A 43 -18.43 4.84 0.92
CA ALA A 43 -18.75 6.24 1.14
C ALA A 43 -18.14 7.11 0.04
N THR A 44 -18.50 8.39 0.05
CA THR A 44 -17.95 9.44 -0.82
C THR A 44 -17.57 10.67 0.02
N PRO A 45 -16.78 11.61 -0.48
CA PRO A 45 -16.50 12.86 0.21
C PRO A 45 -17.76 13.66 0.58
N ALA A 46 -18.84 13.56 -0.21
CA ALA A 46 -20.11 14.23 0.08
C ALA A 46 -20.76 13.75 1.39
N ASP A 47 -20.53 12.51 1.80
CA ASP A 47 -21.06 11.97 3.06
C ASP A 47 -20.47 12.69 4.30
N LEU A 48 -19.34 13.38 4.13
CA LEU A 48 -18.72 14.26 5.12
C LEU A 48 -18.87 15.75 4.78
N GLY A 49 -19.72 16.09 3.82
CA GLY A 49 -19.99 17.48 3.42
C GLY A 49 -18.84 18.15 2.64
N MET A 50 -17.97 17.36 2.01
CA MET A 50 -16.90 17.86 1.13
C MET A 50 -17.37 17.85 -0.32
N ASP A 51 -17.20 18.95 -1.02
CA ASP A 51 -17.30 18.98 -2.48
C ASP A 51 -16.18 18.14 -3.09
N PHE A 52 -16.46 17.45 -4.21
CA PHE A 52 -15.46 16.66 -4.91
C PHE A 52 -15.79 16.49 -6.39
N GLU A 53 -14.76 16.21 -7.16
CA GLU A 53 -14.87 15.82 -8.56
C GLU A 53 -14.48 14.35 -8.70
N ALA A 54 -15.33 13.52 -9.31
CA ALA A 54 -14.95 12.19 -9.76
C ALA A 54 -14.04 12.32 -10.99
N VAL A 55 -12.81 11.81 -10.88
CA VAL A 55 -11.77 12.01 -11.90
C VAL A 55 -11.28 10.68 -12.44
N GLN A 56 -10.85 10.69 -13.71
CA GLN A 56 -10.16 9.58 -14.34
C GLN A 56 -8.93 10.12 -15.06
N PHE A 57 -7.82 9.43 -14.93
CA PHE A 57 -6.56 9.80 -15.58
C PHE A 57 -5.72 8.54 -15.86
N PRO A 58 -4.80 8.58 -16.84
CA PRO A 58 -3.89 7.48 -17.09
C PRO A 58 -2.74 7.47 -16.06
N ALA A 59 -2.32 6.29 -15.65
CA ALA A 59 -0.99 6.08 -15.09
C ALA A 59 0.08 6.41 -16.15
N GLN A 60 1.32 6.58 -15.76
CA GLN A 60 2.42 6.87 -16.70
C GLN A 60 2.57 5.81 -17.80
N ASP A 61 2.14 4.57 -17.58
CA ASP A 61 2.12 3.48 -18.54
C ASP A 61 0.73 3.23 -19.18
N GLY A 62 -0.18 4.20 -19.09
CA GLY A 62 -1.47 4.20 -19.77
C GLY A 62 -2.60 3.44 -19.06
N VAL A 63 -2.38 2.85 -17.89
CA VAL A 63 -3.44 2.20 -17.10
C VAL A 63 -4.45 3.26 -16.65
N ARG A 64 -5.75 3.07 -16.93
CA ARG A 64 -6.81 4.00 -16.50
C ARG A 64 -7.03 3.90 -15.00
N LEU A 65 -6.87 5.02 -14.33
CA LEU A 65 -7.09 5.17 -12.89
C LEU A 65 -8.35 5.97 -12.62
N ALA A 66 -9.00 5.70 -11.49
CA ALA A 66 -10.18 6.39 -11.02
C ALA A 66 -9.92 6.96 -9.62
N GLY A 67 -10.44 8.15 -9.34
CA GLY A 67 -10.21 8.83 -8.08
C GLY A 67 -11.21 9.96 -7.84
N TRP A 68 -10.92 10.70 -6.78
CA TRP A 68 -11.62 11.93 -6.40
C TRP A 68 -10.61 13.05 -6.18
N PHE A 69 -10.87 14.18 -6.79
CA PHE A 69 -10.23 15.43 -6.43
C PHE A 69 -11.15 16.20 -5.48
N VAL A 70 -10.66 16.54 -4.31
CA VAL A 70 -11.40 17.26 -3.27
C VAL A 70 -10.72 18.61 -3.08
N PRO A 71 -11.35 19.73 -3.45
CA PRO A 71 -10.83 21.08 -3.17
C PRO A 71 -10.67 21.28 -1.66
N GLY A 72 -9.63 21.99 -1.23
CA GLY A 72 -9.42 22.36 0.17
C GLY A 72 -10.45 23.38 0.65
N ALA A 73 -10.76 23.39 1.94
CA ALA A 73 -11.62 24.40 2.54
C ALA A 73 -11.04 25.81 2.33
N SER A 74 -11.88 26.74 1.85
CA SER A 74 -11.48 28.08 1.50
C SER A 74 -10.99 28.90 2.72
N GLY A 75 -10.15 29.88 2.47
CA GLY A 75 -9.72 30.85 3.50
C GLY A 75 -8.64 30.36 4.47
N LYS A 76 -7.97 29.25 4.15
CA LYS A 76 -6.90 28.66 4.98
C LYS A 76 -5.49 29.07 4.54
N GLY A 77 -5.36 29.83 3.44
CA GLY A 77 -4.06 30.30 2.92
C GLY A 77 -3.19 29.21 2.30
N ARG A 78 -3.84 28.12 1.83
CA ARG A 78 -3.17 26.96 1.20
C ARG A 78 -3.61 26.75 -0.24
N ASP A 79 -3.99 27.82 -0.91
CA ASP A 79 -4.49 27.75 -2.28
C ASP A 79 -3.50 27.02 -3.18
N GLY A 80 -4.01 26.01 -3.88
CA GLY A 80 -3.23 25.15 -4.77
C GLY A 80 -2.38 24.05 -4.09
N THR A 81 -2.17 24.10 -2.77
CA THR A 81 -1.39 23.06 -2.06
C THR A 81 -2.14 21.75 -2.02
N THR A 82 -1.56 20.70 -2.56
CA THR A 82 -2.24 19.42 -2.77
C THR A 82 -1.54 18.26 -2.06
N ILE A 83 -2.32 17.40 -1.42
CA ILE A 83 -1.85 16.14 -0.85
C ILE A 83 -2.45 14.98 -1.62
N VAL A 84 -1.60 14.05 -2.08
CA VAL A 84 -2.01 12.80 -2.70
C VAL A 84 -2.04 11.69 -1.66
N LEU A 85 -3.21 11.09 -1.43
CA LEU A 85 -3.37 9.93 -0.55
C LEU A 85 -3.22 8.64 -1.36
N VAL A 86 -2.27 7.78 -0.99
CA VAL A 86 -1.96 6.53 -1.69
C VAL A 86 -2.22 5.35 -0.76
N HIS A 87 -3.25 4.55 -1.08
CA HIS A 87 -3.73 3.47 -0.23
C HIS A 87 -2.84 2.21 -0.24
N GLY A 88 -3.05 1.33 0.74
CA GLY A 88 -2.37 0.05 0.87
C GLY A 88 -3.00 -1.09 0.05
N TRP A 89 -2.43 -2.28 0.18
CA TRP A 89 -2.97 -3.53 -0.37
C TRP A 89 -3.75 -4.28 0.72
N PRO A 90 -4.90 -4.89 0.42
CA PRO A 90 -5.67 -4.91 -0.84
C PRO A 90 -6.82 -3.87 -0.86
N TRP A 91 -6.59 -2.69 -0.33
CA TRP A 91 -7.55 -1.63 -0.06
C TRP A 91 -8.06 -0.93 -1.33
N ASN A 92 -8.89 0.08 -1.12
CA ASN A 92 -9.22 1.09 -2.12
C ASN A 92 -8.90 2.49 -1.58
N ARG A 93 -9.28 3.56 -2.29
CA ARG A 93 -9.04 4.96 -1.89
C ARG A 93 -9.66 5.35 -0.56
N LEU A 94 -10.65 4.60 -0.05
CA LEU A 94 -11.24 4.81 1.28
C LEU A 94 -10.48 4.10 2.40
N GLY A 95 -9.56 3.19 2.08
CA GLY A 95 -8.83 2.39 3.05
C GLY A 95 -9.23 0.92 3.07
N GLU A 96 -9.29 0.31 4.24
CA GLU A 96 -9.58 -1.11 4.48
C GLU A 96 -10.98 -1.28 5.08
N ALA A 97 -11.88 -1.97 4.38
CA ALA A 97 -13.21 -2.28 4.89
C ALA A 97 -13.21 -3.40 5.95
N ALA A 98 -12.26 -4.33 5.87
CA ALA A 98 -12.12 -5.50 6.73
C ALA A 98 -13.36 -6.44 6.74
N GLU A 99 -14.05 -6.55 5.60
CA GLU A 99 -15.30 -7.30 5.48
C GLU A 99 -15.12 -8.70 4.88
N ASP A 100 -13.98 -8.99 4.23
CA ASP A 100 -13.74 -10.29 3.61
C ASP A 100 -13.22 -11.34 4.61
N ILE A 101 -13.33 -12.63 4.22
CA ILE A 101 -12.94 -13.77 5.08
C ILE A 101 -11.46 -13.71 5.46
N LEU A 102 -10.58 -13.31 4.53
CA LEU A 102 -9.15 -13.26 4.81
C LEU A 102 -8.80 -12.09 5.72
N SER A 103 -9.50 -10.97 5.59
CA SER A 103 -9.43 -9.86 6.53
C SER A 103 -9.79 -10.32 7.94
N ASN A 104 -10.91 -11.04 8.10
CA ASN A 104 -11.36 -11.57 9.39
C ASN A 104 -10.34 -12.56 10.00
N VAL A 105 -9.89 -13.56 9.22
CA VAL A 105 -8.90 -14.56 9.67
C VAL A 105 -7.56 -13.91 10.02
N SER A 106 -7.15 -12.90 9.29
CA SER A 106 -5.89 -12.17 9.53
C SER A 106 -5.99 -11.11 10.63
N GLY A 107 -7.18 -10.88 11.20
CA GLY A 107 -7.43 -9.85 12.20
C GLY A 107 -7.24 -8.43 11.62
N ALA A 108 -7.66 -8.20 10.39
CA ALA A 108 -7.75 -6.86 9.83
C ALA A 108 -8.74 -6.00 10.64
N ARG A 109 -8.50 -4.70 10.64
CA ARG A 109 -9.40 -3.73 11.23
C ARG A 109 -9.75 -2.69 10.18
N PRO A 110 -10.99 -2.17 10.19
CA PRO A 110 -11.34 -1.07 9.29
C PRO A 110 -10.38 0.11 9.46
N LEU A 111 -9.99 0.69 8.33
CA LEU A 111 -9.19 1.92 8.27
C LEU A 111 -9.93 2.89 7.35
N ASP A 112 -10.21 4.07 7.84
CA ASP A 112 -10.98 5.08 7.14
C ASP A 112 -10.09 6.25 6.70
N LEU A 113 -9.60 6.19 5.46
CA LEU A 113 -8.81 7.26 4.87
C LEU A 113 -9.66 8.49 4.52
N LEU A 114 -10.98 8.34 4.39
CA LEU A 114 -11.87 9.49 4.16
C LEU A 114 -11.91 10.42 5.39
N ARG A 115 -11.80 9.84 6.59
CA ARG A 115 -11.69 10.61 7.83
C ARG A 115 -10.39 11.44 7.88
N LEU A 116 -9.26 10.86 7.42
CA LEU A 116 -8.01 11.59 7.26
C LEU A 116 -8.17 12.70 6.21
N ALA A 117 -8.75 12.36 5.07
CA ALA A 117 -9.01 13.32 4.00
C ALA A 117 -9.87 14.50 4.49
N TYR A 118 -10.90 14.24 5.28
CA TYR A 118 -11.71 15.30 5.87
C TYR A 118 -10.88 16.26 6.74
N ALA A 119 -10.01 15.74 7.59
CA ALA A 119 -9.14 16.56 8.42
C ALA A 119 -8.18 17.43 7.58
N LEU A 120 -7.58 16.86 6.54
CA LEU A 120 -6.69 17.56 5.61
C LEU A 120 -7.46 18.64 4.80
N HIS A 121 -8.68 18.31 4.34
CA HIS A 121 -9.57 19.28 3.68
C HIS A 121 -9.88 20.47 4.60
N GLN A 122 -10.25 20.21 5.86
CA GLN A 122 -10.51 21.27 6.85
C GLN A 122 -9.29 22.15 7.12
N ASP A 123 -8.08 21.61 7.00
CA ASP A 123 -6.82 22.35 7.06
C ASP A 123 -6.51 23.14 5.76
N GLY A 124 -7.35 23.00 4.71
CA GLY A 124 -7.29 23.75 3.46
C GLY A 124 -6.47 23.12 2.35
N PHE A 125 -6.01 21.89 2.50
CA PHE A 125 -5.32 21.17 1.42
C PHE A 125 -6.30 20.66 0.37
N HIS A 126 -5.96 20.82 -0.90
CA HIS A 126 -6.56 20.01 -1.96
C HIS A 126 -6.12 18.56 -1.80
N LEU A 127 -6.99 17.62 -2.17
CA LEU A 127 -6.69 16.20 -2.04
C LEU A 127 -6.91 15.49 -3.36
N LEU A 128 -6.03 14.57 -3.68
CA LEU A 128 -6.26 13.55 -4.69
C LEU A 128 -6.27 12.19 -3.99
N MET A 129 -7.44 11.54 -3.99
CA MET A 129 -7.66 10.18 -3.51
C MET A 129 -7.97 9.31 -4.71
N PHE A 130 -7.15 8.32 -5.01
CA PHE A 130 -7.36 7.48 -6.19
C PHE A 130 -7.08 6.01 -5.89
N ASP A 131 -7.70 5.13 -6.64
CA ASP A 131 -7.41 3.71 -6.58
C ASP A 131 -6.18 3.38 -7.40
N LEU A 132 -5.22 2.70 -6.80
CA LEU A 132 -4.10 2.10 -7.52
C LEU A 132 -4.64 1.04 -8.52
N ARG A 133 -3.86 0.75 -9.56
CA ARG A 133 -4.18 -0.34 -10.51
C ARG A 133 -4.59 -1.61 -9.78
N ASN A 134 -5.49 -2.39 -10.33
CA ASN A 134 -6.04 -3.62 -9.76
C ASN A 134 -6.97 -3.43 -8.55
N HIS A 135 -7.14 -2.23 -8.01
CA HIS A 135 -7.94 -1.94 -6.82
C HIS A 135 -9.16 -1.06 -7.17
N GLY A 136 -10.16 -1.03 -6.29
CA GLY A 136 -11.35 -0.19 -6.39
C GLY A 136 -11.94 -0.13 -7.81
N GLU A 137 -12.06 1.09 -8.36
CA GLU A 137 -12.62 1.36 -9.70
C GLU A 137 -11.56 1.53 -10.80
N SER A 138 -10.26 1.53 -10.46
CA SER A 138 -9.18 1.60 -11.45
C SER A 138 -9.07 0.34 -12.29
N ALA A 139 -8.51 0.46 -13.50
CA ALA A 139 -8.38 -0.66 -14.41
C ALA A 139 -7.50 -1.78 -13.85
N ALA A 140 -7.77 -3.00 -14.32
CA ALA A 140 -6.94 -4.16 -14.02
C ALA A 140 -5.66 -4.15 -14.88
N ALA A 141 -4.51 -4.28 -14.24
CA ALA A 141 -3.19 -4.37 -14.87
C ALA A 141 -2.26 -5.26 -14.03
N GLN A 142 -2.65 -6.55 -13.89
CA GLN A 142 -1.85 -7.51 -13.12
C GLN A 142 -0.42 -7.64 -13.64
N PRO A 143 0.51 -8.06 -12.80
CA PRO A 143 0.36 -8.36 -11.37
C PRO A 143 0.44 -7.10 -10.50
N VAL A 144 -0.11 -7.19 -9.27
CA VAL A 144 0.27 -6.27 -8.19
C VAL A 144 1.76 -6.49 -7.87
N THR A 145 2.50 -5.40 -7.69
CA THR A 145 3.95 -5.43 -7.45
C THR A 145 4.37 -4.68 -6.19
N PHE A 146 3.46 -4.53 -5.23
CA PHE A 146 3.68 -3.96 -3.91
C PHE A 146 4.43 -2.62 -3.92
N GLY A 147 4.06 -1.75 -4.85
CA GLY A 147 4.58 -0.39 -4.99
C GLY A 147 5.39 -0.15 -6.26
N LYS A 148 6.05 -1.18 -6.84
CA LYS A 148 6.99 -0.98 -7.95
C LYS A 148 6.31 -0.50 -9.24
N ARG A 149 5.26 -1.18 -9.72
CA ARG A 149 4.45 -0.70 -10.86
C ARG A 149 3.45 0.37 -10.44
N GLU A 150 2.97 0.29 -9.21
CA GLU A 150 2.05 1.25 -8.61
C GLU A 150 2.68 2.64 -8.45
N ALA A 151 4.01 2.76 -8.47
CA ALA A 151 4.70 4.04 -8.60
C ALA A 151 4.32 4.79 -9.89
N LYS A 152 4.07 4.08 -11.00
CA LYS A 152 3.61 4.69 -12.25
C LYS A 152 2.19 5.26 -12.16
N ASP A 153 1.38 4.72 -11.24
CA ASP A 153 0.05 5.26 -10.96
C ASP A 153 0.18 6.61 -10.27
N LEU A 154 1.06 6.72 -9.29
CA LEU A 154 1.35 7.97 -8.61
C LEU A 154 1.97 9.00 -9.58
N LEU A 155 2.89 8.59 -10.44
CA LEU A 155 3.47 9.48 -11.46
C LEU A 155 2.38 10.01 -12.42
N GLY A 156 1.46 9.17 -12.86
CA GLY A 156 0.29 9.59 -13.64
C GLY A 156 -0.65 10.53 -12.86
N ALA A 157 -0.82 10.31 -11.56
CA ALA A 157 -1.57 11.22 -10.69
C ALA A 157 -0.90 12.61 -10.61
N LEU A 158 0.43 12.66 -10.55
CA LEU A 158 1.18 13.93 -10.61
C LEU A 158 1.06 14.60 -11.98
N ASP A 159 1.05 13.84 -13.07
CA ASP A 159 0.81 14.38 -14.42
C ASP A 159 -0.59 15.00 -14.52
N TYR A 160 -1.62 14.31 -13.99
CA TYR A 160 -2.98 14.83 -13.92
C TYR A 160 -3.05 16.14 -13.10
N LEU A 161 -2.44 16.17 -11.90
CA LEU A 161 -2.43 17.38 -11.06
C LEU A 161 -1.70 18.55 -11.74
N GLY A 162 -0.62 18.28 -12.47
CA GLY A 162 0.13 19.30 -13.22
C GLY A 162 -0.67 19.97 -14.36
N MET A 163 -1.77 19.37 -14.80
CA MET A 163 -2.68 19.95 -15.82
C MET A 163 -3.81 20.78 -15.20
N ARG A 164 -3.98 20.74 -13.88
CA ARG A 164 -5.05 21.48 -13.20
C ARG A 164 -4.65 22.94 -12.92
N PRO A 165 -5.49 23.91 -13.29
CA PRO A 165 -5.19 25.33 -13.05
C PRO A 165 -5.30 25.74 -11.56
N ASP A 166 -6.01 24.94 -10.74
CA ASP A 166 -6.23 25.17 -9.33
C ASP A 166 -5.20 24.44 -8.43
N VAL A 167 -4.17 23.82 -9.02
CA VAL A 167 -3.09 23.11 -8.32
C VAL A 167 -1.75 23.79 -8.56
N ASP A 168 -1.02 24.07 -7.49
CA ASP A 168 0.37 24.48 -7.58
C ASP A 168 1.29 23.25 -7.63
N SER A 169 1.84 22.97 -8.80
CA SER A 169 2.74 21.83 -9.02
C SER A 169 4.04 21.85 -8.18
N ASN A 170 4.34 23.01 -7.56
CA ASN A 170 5.47 23.15 -6.63
C ASN A 170 5.09 22.91 -5.17
N ARG A 171 3.82 22.62 -4.90
CA ARG A 171 3.28 22.43 -3.55
C ARG A 171 2.47 21.15 -3.44
N ILE A 172 3.09 20.03 -3.89
CA ILE A 172 2.48 18.69 -3.84
C ILE A 172 3.21 17.84 -2.81
N GLY A 173 2.46 17.34 -1.82
CA GLY A 173 2.89 16.35 -0.85
C GLY A 173 2.18 15.01 -1.06
N THR A 174 2.72 13.95 -0.47
CA THR A 174 2.11 12.62 -0.52
C THR A 174 2.01 11.99 0.87
N ILE A 175 0.95 11.24 1.11
CA ILE A 175 0.83 10.33 2.27
C ILE A 175 0.51 8.94 1.75
N GLY A 176 1.47 8.02 1.85
CA GLY A 176 1.32 6.65 1.41
C GLY A 176 1.18 5.68 2.57
N PHE A 177 0.34 4.67 2.41
CA PHE A 177 0.08 3.65 3.41
C PHE A 177 0.49 2.27 2.89
N SER A 178 1.35 1.52 3.61
CA SER A 178 1.78 0.17 3.24
C SER A 178 2.31 0.10 1.80
N MET A 179 1.66 -0.66 0.91
CA MET A 179 1.96 -0.70 -0.52
C MET A 179 1.95 0.71 -1.16
N GLY A 180 1.05 1.59 -0.74
CA GLY A 180 1.02 2.97 -1.20
C GLY A 180 2.26 3.76 -0.73
N ALA A 181 2.74 3.50 0.48
CA ALA A 181 4.01 4.07 0.94
C ALA A 181 5.19 3.56 0.07
N ASN A 182 5.22 2.27 -0.23
CA ASN A 182 6.21 1.73 -1.17
C ASN A 182 6.11 2.40 -2.56
N ALA A 183 4.87 2.61 -3.08
CA ALA A 183 4.67 3.27 -4.37
C ALA A 183 5.25 4.69 -4.36
N VAL A 184 5.07 5.43 -3.26
CA VAL A 184 5.72 6.74 -3.07
C VAL A 184 7.25 6.59 -3.11
N LEU A 185 7.83 5.66 -2.33
CA LEU A 185 9.29 5.47 -2.28
C LEU A 185 9.88 5.04 -3.64
N PHE A 186 9.15 4.25 -4.45
CA PHE A 186 9.56 3.90 -5.80
C PHE A 186 9.38 5.05 -6.81
N ALA A 187 8.45 5.98 -6.58
CA ALA A 187 8.23 7.13 -7.46
C ALA A 187 9.25 8.26 -7.22
N LEU A 188 9.75 8.45 -5.99
CA LEU A 188 10.65 9.56 -5.64
C LEU A 188 11.90 9.66 -6.52
N PRO A 189 12.58 8.59 -6.95
CA PRO A 189 13.70 8.68 -7.89
C PRO A 189 13.32 9.25 -9.26
N GLU A 190 12.06 9.11 -9.67
CA GLU A 190 11.57 9.41 -11.01
C GLU A 190 11.00 10.85 -11.13
N THR A 191 10.84 11.57 -10.00
CA THR A 191 10.19 12.89 -9.99
C THR A 191 10.78 13.85 -8.95
N ASP A 192 10.66 15.15 -9.19
CA ASP A 192 10.95 16.23 -8.25
C ASP A 192 9.68 17.01 -7.85
N ARG A 193 8.53 16.59 -8.35
CA ARG A 193 7.24 17.24 -8.05
C ARG A 193 6.72 16.95 -6.64
N ILE A 194 7.12 15.83 -6.02
CA ILE A 194 6.80 15.53 -4.63
C ILE A 194 7.77 16.29 -3.74
N LYS A 195 7.28 17.33 -3.04
CA LYS A 195 8.12 18.19 -2.20
C LYS A 195 8.37 17.61 -0.82
N ALA A 196 7.44 16.83 -0.29
CA ALA A 196 7.60 16.04 0.92
C ALA A 196 6.69 14.82 0.89
N ALA A 197 7.09 13.77 1.59
CA ALA A 197 6.33 12.52 1.65
C ALA A 197 6.19 11.99 3.08
N VAL A 198 5.05 11.38 3.39
CA VAL A 198 4.84 10.61 4.63
C VAL A 198 4.64 9.14 4.24
N ALA A 199 5.55 8.29 4.67
CA ALA A 199 5.53 6.84 4.42
C ALA A 199 5.09 6.11 5.68
N VAL A 200 3.82 5.65 5.70
CA VAL A 200 3.23 5.00 6.86
C VAL A 200 3.33 3.48 6.71
N GLN A 201 4.12 2.87 7.56
CA GLN A 201 4.41 1.43 7.56
C GLN A 201 4.80 0.88 6.17
N PRO A 202 5.79 1.50 5.47
CA PRO A 202 6.36 0.86 4.29
C PRO A 202 6.99 -0.46 4.70
N THR A 203 6.90 -1.48 3.86
CA THR A 203 7.41 -2.80 4.22
C THR A 203 7.91 -3.53 2.99
N SER A 204 9.08 -4.15 3.10
CA SER A 204 9.60 -5.04 2.06
C SER A 204 8.64 -6.22 1.83
N PRO A 205 8.17 -6.49 0.60
CA PRO A 205 7.17 -7.53 0.34
C PRO A 205 7.55 -8.92 0.83
N ALA A 206 8.84 -9.27 0.81
CA ALA A 206 9.32 -10.54 1.35
C ALA A 206 9.13 -10.65 2.88
N ILE A 207 9.26 -9.54 3.62
CA ILE A 207 9.03 -9.50 5.08
C ILE A 207 7.53 -9.58 5.35
N PHE A 208 6.74 -8.76 4.66
CA PHE A 208 5.27 -8.78 4.74
C PHE A 208 4.69 -10.16 4.47
N THR A 209 5.04 -10.79 3.34
CA THR A 209 4.48 -12.09 2.95
C THR A 209 4.90 -13.21 3.89
N LYS A 210 6.10 -13.14 4.47
CA LYS A 210 6.57 -14.08 5.50
C LYS A 210 5.72 -13.96 6.78
N GLY A 211 5.48 -12.75 7.25
CA GLY A 211 4.62 -12.50 8.42
C GLY A 211 3.18 -12.95 8.18
N TYR A 212 2.62 -12.55 7.05
CA TYR A 212 1.27 -12.91 6.61
C TYR A 212 1.06 -14.42 6.48
N ALA A 213 1.95 -15.11 5.76
CA ALA A 213 1.89 -16.56 5.58
C ALA A 213 2.03 -17.30 6.92
N ARG A 214 2.91 -16.85 7.80
CA ARG A 214 3.07 -17.44 9.14
C ARG A 214 1.78 -17.35 9.95
N ASP A 215 1.10 -16.22 9.91
CA ASP A 215 -0.13 -16.02 10.68
C ASP A 215 -1.30 -16.87 10.14
N LEU A 216 -1.37 -17.08 8.83
CA LEU A 216 -2.43 -17.87 8.20
C LEU A 216 -2.16 -19.39 8.19
N LEU A 217 -0.90 -19.81 8.01
CA LEU A 217 -0.54 -21.20 7.76
C LEU A 217 0.33 -21.80 8.87
N GLY A 218 0.74 -21.00 9.86
CA GLY A 218 1.67 -21.46 10.90
C GLY A 218 2.95 -22.05 10.30
N PRO A 219 3.42 -23.24 10.79
CA PRO A 219 4.64 -23.88 10.28
C PRO A 219 4.58 -24.29 8.81
N LEU A 220 3.38 -24.53 8.24
CA LEU A 220 3.21 -24.89 6.83
C LEU A 220 3.69 -23.76 5.89
N SER A 221 3.71 -22.51 6.37
CA SER A 221 4.25 -21.37 5.64
C SER A 221 5.68 -21.59 5.13
N LEU A 222 6.50 -22.33 5.87
CA LEU A 222 7.90 -22.62 5.49
C LEU A 222 8.00 -23.43 4.18
N ALA A 223 7.02 -24.33 3.93
CA ALA A 223 6.96 -25.13 2.70
C ALA A 223 6.24 -24.37 1.57
N VAL A 224 5.19 -23.62 1.89
CA VAL A 224 4.32 -22.97 0.90
C VAL A 224 4.94 -21.69 0.35
N LEU A 225 5.53 -20.85 1.18
CA LEU A 225 6.00 -19.52 0.78
C LEU A 225 7.08 -19.52 -0.32
N PRO A 226 8.10 -20.41 -0.32
CA PRO A 226 9.06 -20.48 -1.42
C PRO A 226 8.42 -20.82 -2.76
N LEU A 227 7.40 -21.68 -2.75
CA LEU A 227 6.64 -22.05 -3.94
C LEU A 227 5.73 -20.91 -4.42
N VAL A 228 5.14 -20.16 -3.49
CA VAL A 228 4.38 -18.94 -3.80
C VAL A 228 5.29 -17.89 -4.43
N ASP A 229 6.48 -17.63 -3.88
CA ASP A 229 7.43 -16.66 -4.44
C ASP A 229 7.91 -17.08 -5.84
N TRP A 230 8.18 -18.37 -6.03
CA TRP A 230 8.52 -18.92 -7.34
C TRP A 230 7.38 -18.74 -8.36
N ALA A 231 6.14 -19.08 -7.98
CA ALA A 231 4.98 -18.91 -8.85
C ALA A 231 4.68 -17.42 -9.11
N TYR A 232 4.82 -16.57 -8.10
CA TYR A 232 4.71 -15.12 -8.23
C TYR A 232 5.75 -14.59 -9.23
N ARG A 233 7.03 -15.02 -9.13
CA ARG A 233 8.08 -14.65 -10.07
C ARG A 233 7.78 -15.06 -11.51
N LEU A 234 7.25 -16.28 -11.71
CA LEU A 234 6.86 -16.75 -13.05
C LEU A 234 5.79 -15.84 -13.70
N LEU A 235 4.85 -15.31 -12.91
CA LEU A 235 3.73 -14.51 -13.39
C LEU A 235 4.02 -13.01 -13.42
N SER A 236 4.90 -12.52 -12.55
CA SER A 236 5.21 -11.09 -12.42
C SER A 236 6.53 -10.69 -13.11
N GLY A 237 7.41 -11.66 -13.37
CA GLY A 237 8.77 -11.42 -13.85
C GLY A 237 9.77 -10.98 -12.77
N ILE A 238 9.33 -10.89 -11.49
CA ILE A 238 10.15 -10.43 -10.36
C ILE A 238 9.78 -11.21 -9.10
N SER A 239 10.75 -11.59 -8.25
CA SER A 239 10.45 -12.22 -6.96
C SER A 239 10.09 -11.16 -5.90
N LEU A 240 9.38 -11.58 -4.84
CA LEU A 240 9.03 -10.69 -3.71
C LEU A 240 10.29 -10.13 -3.04
N GLY A 241 11.39 -10.89 -3.01
CA GLY A 241 12.68 -10.47 -2.45
C GLY A 241 13.44 -9.44 -3.30
N GLU A 242 13.11 -9.31 -4.59
CA GLU A 242 13.69 -8.30 -5.49
C GLU A 242 12.96 -6.95 -5.43
N ILE A 243 11.77 -6.90 -4.82
CA ILE A 243 11.03 -5.66 -4.60
C ILE A 243 11.52 -5.03 -3.30
N ARG A 244 12.45 -4.09 -3.41
CA ARG A 244 13.15 -3.48 -2.27
C ARG A 244 12.93 -1.97 -2.22
N PRO A 245 12.02 -1.48 -1.38
CA PRO A 245 11.81 -0.04 -1.20
C PRO A 245 13.09 0.70 -0.76
N SER A 246 13.94 0.06 0.07
CA SER A 246 15.23 0.62 0.49
C SER A 246 16.18 0.90 -0.68
N SER A 247 16.22 0.00 -1.67
CA SER A 247 17.04 0.21 -2.87
C SER A 247 16.49 1.32 -3.77
N ALA A 248 15.16 1.49 -3.82
CA ALA A 248 14.53 2.56 -4.60
C ALA A 248 14.82 3.92 -3.97
N ILE A 249 14.51 4.10 -2.68
CA ILE A 249 14.68 5.38 -1.99
C ILE A 249 16.14 5.85 -1.93
N ALA A 250 17.11 4.94 -1.96
CA ALA A 250 18.53 5.27 -2.02
C ALA A 250 18.93 6.07 -3.29
N HIS A 251 18.11 6.03 -4.34
CA HIS A 251 18.31 6.78 -5.58
C HIS A 251 17.40 8.01 -5.67
N ALA A 252 16.54 8.25 -4.65
CA ALA A 252 15.71 9.43 -4.62
C ALA A 252 16.56 10.70 -4.47
N LYS A 253 16.03 11.79 -5.02
CA LYS A 253 16.56 13.13 -4.77
C LYS A 253 16.36 13.50 -3.29
N ASP A 254 16.74 14.69 -2.90
CA ASP A 254 16.72 15.15 -1.52
C ASP A 254 15.29 15.49 -1.00
N THR A 255 14.29 14.70 -1.40
CA THR A 255 12.92 14.87 -0.93
C THR A 255 12.80 14.41 0.53
N PRO A 256 12.32 15.28 1.44
CA PRO A 256 12.08 14.92 2.83
C PRO A 256 11.02 13.82 2.95
N VAL A 257 11.30 12.78 3.74
CA VAL A 257 10.37 11.67 3.96
C VAL A 257 10.23 11.39 5.46
N LEU A 258 9.01 11.58 5.99
CA LEU A 258 8.66 11.13 7.33
C LEU A 258 8.25 9.66 7.29
N PHE A 259 8.97 8.83 8.02
CA PHE A 259 8.63 7.42 8.20
C PHE A 259 7.85 7.22 9.52
N VAL A 260 6.73 6.49 9.45
CA VAL A 260 5.91 6.16 10.63
C VAL A 260 5.72 4.65 10.70
N GLN A 261 5.97 4.05 11.87
CA GLN A 261 5.84 2.61 12.09
C GLN A 261 5.19 2.29 13.42
N GLY A 262 4.15 1.45 13.41
CA GLY A 262 3.61 0.85 14.64
C GLY A 262 4.47 -0.33 15.10
N ASP A 263 4.86 -0.37 16.37
CA ASP A 263 5.67 -1.48 16.92
C ASP A 263 4.88 -2.79 17.09
N GLY A 264 3.56 -2.72 17.06
CA GLY A 264 2.67 -3.88 17.05
C GLY A 264 2.44 -4.52 15.66
N ASP A 265 3.09 -4.01 14.60
CA ASP A 265 3.00 -4.59 13.27
C ASP A 265 3.86 -5.86 13.16
N ARG A 266 3.19 -7.01 13.19
CA ARG A 266 3.83 -8.33 13.13
C ARG A 266 4.10 -8.83 11.70
N TRP A 267 3.62 -8.13 10.66
CA TRP A 267 3.86 -8.45 9.24
C TRP A 267 4.92 -7.57 8.62
N GLY A 268 5.03 -6.30 9.08
CA GLY A 268 6.19 -5.46 8.88
C GLY A 268 7.20 -5.63 10.01
N SER A 269 8.22 -4.81 10.02
CA SER A 269 9.13 -4.74 11.15
C SER A 269 9.71 -3.34 11.33
N VAL A 270 9.90 -2.95 12.59
CA VAL A 270 10.59 -1.70 12.94
C VAL A 270 11.99 -1.67 12.31
N SER A 271 12.69 -2.82 12.27
CA SER A 271 14.03 -2.90 11.69
C SER A 271 14.02 -2.74 10.16
N ASP A 272 13.01 -3.24 9.46
CA ASP A 272 12.88 -3.05 8.00
C ASP A 272 12.63 -1.58 7.67
N VAL A 273 11.70 -0.94 8.38
CA VAL A 273 11.43 0.50 8.18
C VAL A 273 12.65 1.35 8.55
N ALA A 274 13.37 1.00 9.61
CA ALA A 274 14.62 1.69 9.95
C ALA A 274 15.68 1.55 8.84
N GLN A 275 15.80 0.38 8.21
CA GLN A 275 16.70 0.18 7.05
C GLN A 275 16.25 0.98 5.83
N ILE A 276 14.93 1.02 5.56
CA ILE A 276 14.39 1.82 4.45
C ILE A 276 14.67 3.31 4.71
N ALA A 277 14.41 3.80 5.93
CA ALA A 277 14.67 5.19 6.30
C ALA A 277 16.16 5.54 6.22
N ALA A 278 17.04 4.66 6.71
CA ALA A 278 18.50 4.87 6.64
C ALA A 278 19.05 4.92 5.20
N ALA A 279 18.31 4.40 4.22
CA ALA A 279 18.68 4.47 2.82
C ALA A 279 18.23 5.78 2.13
N ALA A 280 17.33 6.54 2.74
CA ALA A 280 16.85 7.81 2.19
C ALA A 280 17.89 8.93 2.36
N SER A 281 17.94 9.87 1.41
CA SER A 281 18.86 11.02 1.46
C SER A 281 18.45 12.02 2.57
N ASN A 282 17.13 12.20 2.79
CA ASN A 282 16.58 13.16 3.75
C ASN A 282 15.45 12.52 4.58
N PRO A 283 15.81 11.57 5.48
CA PRO A 283 14.82 10.89 6.29
C PRO A 283 14.46 11.70 7.54
N SER A 284 13.17 11.69 7.90
CA SER A 284 12.66 12.07 9.22
C SER A 284 12.10 10.83 9.93
N GLY A 285 12.50 10.59 11.15
CA GLY A 285 12.10 9.41 11.89
C GLY A 285 13.03 8.20 11.66
N PRO A 286 12.54 6.93 11.79
CA PRO A 286 11.11 6.60 11.89
C PRO A 286 10.47 6.98 13.22
N LEU A 287 9.29 7.60 13.16
CA LEU A 287 8.41 7.76 14.31
C LEU A 287 7.84 6.38 14.69
N ILE A 288 8.29 5.84 15.80
CA ILE A 288 7.79 4.56 16.29
C ILE A 288 6.60 4.79 17.22
N VAL A 289 5.44 4.30 16.79
CA VAL A 289 4.19 4.42 17.54
C VAL A 289 3.96 3.15 18.36
N LYS A 290 3.76 3.33 19.67
CA LYS A 290 3.41 2.23 20.57
C LYS A 290 2.02 1.71 20.30
N THR A 291 1.92 0.48 19.83
CA THR A 291 0.63 -0.15 19.48
C THR A 291 0.64 -1.64 19.83
N ASN A 292 -0.53 -2.21 20.01
CA ASN A 292 -0.70 -3.65 20.24
C ASN A 292 -1.29 -4.38 19.02
N HIS A 293 -1.38 -3.70 17.87
CA HIS A 293 -2.04 -4.22 16.68
C HIS A 293 -1.31 -3.77 15.42
N ARG A 294 -1.26 -4.64 14.40
CA ARG A 294 -0.56 -4.39 13.13
C ARG A 294 -1.05 -3.16 12.34
N PHE A 295 -2.32 -2.78 12.53
CA PHE A 295 -2.89 -1.57 11.92
C PHE A 295 -2.66 -0.29 12.74
N GLY A 296 -2.01 -0.41 13.91
CA GLY A 296 -1.90 0.70 14.85
C GLY A 296 -1.17 1.92 14.31
N GLY A 297 -0.13 1.74 13.49
CA GLY A 297 0.58 2.86 12.89
C GLY A 297 -0.25 3.61 11.84
N TYR A 298 -1.06 2.89 11.05
CA TYR A 298 -2.01 3.52 10.11
C TYR A 298 -3.08 4.30 10.86
N GLN A 299 -3.72 3.64 11.85
CA GLN A 299 -4.77 4.26 12.65
C GLN A 299 -4.25 5.49 13.40
N TYR A 300 -3.02 5.45 13.88
CA TYR A 300 -2.40 6.58 14.57
C TYR A 300 -2.32 7.83 13.68
N VAL A 301 -1.92 7.70 12.42
CA VAL A 301 -1.86 8.83 11.50
C VAL A 301 -3.26 9.33 11.14
N ILE A 302 -4.24 8.44 11.00
CA ILE A 302 -5.63 8.79 10.75
C ILE A 302 -6.23 9.57 11.94
N ASP A 303 -5.96 9.12 13.16
CA ASP A 303 -6.48 9.76 14.39
C ASP A 303 -5.69 11.03 14.79
N ASN A 304 -4.45 11.16 14.32
CA ASN A 304 -3.58 12.29 14.60
C ASN A 304 -3.05 12.94 13.31
N PRO A 305 -3.90 13.55 12.47
CA PRO A 305 -3.52 14.09 11.16
C PRO A 305 -2.37 15.09 11.24
N ARG A 306 -2.24 15.82 12.35
CA ARG A 306 -1.17 16.79 12.61
C ARG A 306 0.24 16.17 12.55
N VAL A 307 0.38 14.87 12.75
CA VAL A 307 1.67 14.19 12.55
C VAL A 307 2.15 14.30 11.11
N ALA A 308 1.24 14.15 10.16
CA ALA A 308 1.54 14.28 8.73
C ALA A 308 1.54 15.75 8.29
N THR A 309 0.51 16.54 8.66
CA THR A 309 0.39 17.93 8.19
C THR A 309 1.51 18.82 8.72
N ALA A 310 1.89 18.72 10.00
CA ALA A 310 2.97 19.52 10.56
C ALA A 310 4.34 19.23 9.92
N PHE A 311 4.54 18.00 9.41
CA PHE A 311 5.73 17.68 8.63
C PHE A 311 5.63 18.27 7.21
N LEU A 312 4.52 18.03 6.51
CA LEU A 312 4.33 18.49 5.14
C LEU A 312 4.36 20.01 5.04
N GLU A 313 3.78 20.73 6.01
CA GLU A 313 3.73 22.20 6.09
C GLU A 313 5.11 22.86 6.07
N GLN A 314 6.17 22.15 6.43
CA GLN A 314 7.53 22.68 6.42
C GLN A 314 8.11 22.79 5.00
N TYR A 315 7.50 22.11 4.03
CA TYR A 315 8.04 21.95 2.67
C TYR A 315 7.05 22.31 1.55
N LEU A 316 5.76 22.55 1.90
CA LEU A 316 4.67 22.88 0.97
C LEU A 316 4.26 24.40 1.08
#